data_a1ae31f08774fa52004ead265401387c
#
_entry.id   a1ae31f08774fa52004ead265401387c
#
_cell.length_a   1.000
_cell.length_b   1.000
_cell.length_c   1.000
_cell.angle_alpha   90.00
_cell.angle_beta   90.00
_cell.angle_gamma   90.00
#
_symmetry.space_group_name_H-M   'P 1'
#
loop_
_entity.id
_entity.type
_entity.pdbx_description
1 polymer ?
#
loop_
_entity_poly.entity_id
_entity_poly.type
_entity_poly.pdbx_seq_one_letter_code
_entity_poly.pdbx_strand_id
1 'polypeptide(L)'
;MKYRIDVAMSGRLGMEMQPKHMKEEEKALCRKAISEYKEIRPVVQFGDLYRLVSPYDNQSLSSIMYVSEAKDKAVFYWWKLANFYNAHLPIVKMAGLDAGKMYKVRELDVIDNTPLACEGKSYSGKYLMEHGLEMPLEHNVDWGKKNDWSSRVLYLEAQ
;
A
#
# COMPACT_ATOMS: atom_id res chain seq x y z
N MET A 1 8.55 -12.06 0.16
CA MET A 1 8.72 -11.43 -1.18
C MET A 1 7.91 -10.15 -1.29
N LYS A 2 6.57 -10.17 -1.14
CA LYS A 2 5.65 -9.00 -1.27
C LYS A 2 6.15 -7.74 -0.57
N TYR A 3 6.43 -7.76 0.74
CA TYR A 3 6.90 -6.60 1.50
C TYR A 3 8.10 -5.89 0.83
N ARG A 4 9.08 -6.65 0.36
CA ARG A 4 10.26 -6.09 -0.34
C ARG A 4 9.89 -5.44 -1.66
N ILE A 5 8.93 -6.02 -2.39
CA ILE A 5 8.41 -5.48 -3.65
C ILE A 5 7.66 -4.17 -3.37
N ASP A 6 6.76 -4.14 -2.40
CA ASP A 6 5.97 -2.95 -2.05
C ASP A 6 6.87 -1.78 -1.60
N VAL A 7 7.94 -2.09 -0.84
CA VAL A 7 8.95 -1.08 -0.50
C VAL A 7 9.65 -0.56 -1.77
N ALA A 8 10.06 -1.43 -2.68
CA ALA A 8 10.71 -1.02 -3.92
C ALA A 8 9.76 -0.23 -4.86
N MET A 9 8.46 -0.59 -4.89
CA MET A 9 7.44 0.11 -5.68
C MET A 9 7.16 1.53 -5.18
N SER A 10 7.48 1.85 -3.93
CA SER A 10 7.30 3.21 -3.38
C SER A 10 8.34 4.23 -3.88
N GLY A 11 9.25 3.80 -4.72
CA GLY A 11 10.27 4.62 -5.35
C GLY A 11 10.55 4.15 -6.78
N ARG A 12 11.82 3.95 -7.11
CA ARG A 12 12.23 3.36 -8.39
C ARG A 12 12.33 1.85 -8.23
N LEU A 13 11.35 1.13 -8.75
CA LEU A 13 11.36 -0.33 -8.70
C LEU A 13 12.59 -0.90 -9.41
N GLY A 14 13.44 -1.57 -8.66
CA GLY A 14 14.54 -2.39 -9.15
C GLY A 14 14.50 -3.77 -8.49
N MET A 15 14.85 -4.80 -9.22
CA MET A 15 14.90 -6.17 -8.73
C MET A 15 16.30 -6.75 -8.94
N GLU A 16 17.11 -6.72 -7.88
CA GLU A 16 18.43 -7.33 -7.84
C GLU A 16 18.32 -8.82 -7.44
N MET A 17 17.73 -9.62 -8.32
CA MET A 17 17.54 -11.03 -8.10
C MET A 17 18.00 -11.82 -9.32
N GLN A 18 18.47 -13.06 -9.10
CA GLN A 18 18.85 -13.95 -10.19
C GLN A 18 17.63 -14.82 -10.60
N PRO A 19 17.00 -14.55 -11.74
CA PRO A 19 15.76 -15.27 -12.14
C PRO A 19 15.92 -16.80 -12.23
N LYS A 20 17.14 -17.28 -12.48
CA LYS A 20 17.43 -18.71 -12.56
C LYS A 20 17.25 -19.44 -11.22
N HIS A 21 17.33 -18.72 -10.10
CA HIS A 21 17.17 -19.28 -8.74
C HIS A 21 15.77 -19.07 -8.16
N MET A 22 14.89 -18.36 -8.89
CA MET A 22 13.54 -18.06 -8.43
C MET A 22 12.58 -19.20 -8.75
N LYS A 23 11.68 -19.48 -7.82
CA LYS A 23 10.52 -20.36 -8.05
C LYS A 23 9.55 -19.70 -9.03
N GLU A 24 8.74 -20.50 -9.73
CA GLU A 24 7.78 -19.96 -10.70
C GLU A 24 6.74 -19.02 -10.06
N GLU A 25 6.32 -19.29 -8.83
CA GLU A 25 5.44 -18.44 -8.04
C GLU A 25 6.05 -17.05 -7.79
N GLU A 26 7.35 -17.02 -7.45
CA GLU A 26 8.08 -15.76 -7.24
C GLU A 26 8.23 -14.97 -8.54
N LYS A 27 8.49 -15.67 -9.65
CA LYS A 27 8.55 -15.04 -10.98
C LYS A 27 7.19 -14.48 -11.39
N ALA A 28 6.10 -15.20 -11.11
CA ALA A 28 4.74 -14.75 -11.39
C ALA A 28 4.41 -13.48 -10.57
N LEU A 29 4.73 -13.47 -9.28
CA LEU A 29 4.58 -12.31 -8.41
C LEU A 29 5.38 -11.10 -8.94
N CYS A 30 6.64 -11.30 -9.30
CA CYS A 30 7.47 -10.23 -9.88
C CYS A 30 6.90 -9.69 -11.19
N ARG A 31 6.42 -10.56 -12.10
CA ARG A 31 5.78 -10.11 -13.35
C ARG A 31 4.54 -9.26 -13.09
N LYS A 32 3.68 -9.67 -12.15
CA LYS A 32 2.51 -8.92 -11.72
C LYS A 32 2.91 -7.55 -11.16
N ALA A 33 3.82 -7.52 -10.19
CA ALA A 33 4.29 -6.29 -9.56
C ALA A 33 4.92 -5.31 -10.56
N ILE A 34 5.71 -5.80 -11.54
CA ILE A 34 6.27 -4.96 -12.59
C ILE A 34 5.16 -4.36 -13.47
N SER A 35 4.13 -5.14 -13.80
CA SER A 35 2.99 -4.64 -14.57
C SER A 35 2.22 -3.55 -13.83
N GLU A 36 1.89 -3.79 -12.57
CA GLU A 36 1.21 -2.82 -11.70
C GLU A 36 2.07 -1.57 -11.47
N TYR A 37 3.38 -1.74 -11.24
CA TYR A 37 4.28 -0.60 -11.09
C TYR A 37 4.34 0.28 -12.34
N LYS A 38 4.33 -0.29 -13.54
CA LYS A 38 4.30 0.49 -14.78
C LYS A 38 3.07 1.38 -14.89
N GLU A 39 1.94 0.93 -14.33
CA GLU A 39 0.69 1.70 -14.26
C GLU A 39 0.80 2.87 -13.27
N ILE A 40 1.28 2.61 -12.06
CA ILE A 40 1.36 3.62 -10.99
C ILE A 40 2.61 4.50 -11.07
N ARG A 41 3.62 4.10 -11.85
CA ARG A 41 4.90 4.81 -11.96
C ARG A 41 4.77 6.32 -12.22
N PRO A 42 3.89 6.82 -13.10
CA PRO A 42 3.75 8.26 -13.30
C PRO A 42 3.36 9.00 -12.01
N VAL A 43 2.49 8.40 -11.20
CA VAL A 43 2.07 8.99 -9.91
C VAL A 43 3.20 8.95 -8.90
N VAL A 44 3.91 7.82 -8.80
CA VAL A 44 5.03 7.66 -7.84
C VAL A 44 6.22 8.56 -8.17
N GLN A 45 6.49 8.80 -9.46
CA GLN A 45 7.67 9.58 -9.88
C GLN A 45 7.41 11.08 -9.98
N PHE A 46 6.19 11.50 -10.27
CA PHE A 46 5.87 12.90 -10.57
C PHE A 46 4.78 13.49 -9.67
N GLY A 47 4.09 12.67 -8.89
CA GLY A 47 3.07 13.13 -7.94
C GLY A 47 3.68 13.73 -6.66
N ASP A 48 2.85 14.45 -5.93
CA ASP A 48 3.18 15.01 -4.63
C ASP A 48 3.28 13.90 -3.58
N LEU A 49 4.36 13.89 -2.81
CA LEU A 49 4.58 12.94 -1.71
C LEU A 49 4.02 13.49 -0.39
N TYR A 50 3.16 12.71 0.23
CA TYR A 50 2.65 12.92 1.60
C TYR A 50 3.17 11.83 2.53
N ARG A 51 3.87 12.21 3.61
CA ARG A 51 4.28 11.31 4.68
C ARG A 51 3.20 11.30 5.75
N LEU A 52 2.45 10.20 5.85
CA LEU A 52 1.27 10.12 6.70
C LEU A 52 1.57 9.61 8.10
N VAL A 53 2.41 8.59 8.20
CA VAL A 53 2.88 8.00 9.46
C VAL A 53 4.38 7.83 9.41
N SER A 54 5.08 8.49 10.34
CA SER A 54 6.53 8.40 10.45
C SER A 54 6.95 7.14 11.22
N PRO A 55 7.88 6.33 10.71
CA PRO A 55 8.42 5.19 11.46
C PRO A 55 9.28 5.62 12.65
N TYR A 56 9.70 6.87 12.72
CA TYR A 56 10.46 7.41 13.84
C TYR A 56 9.58 7.76 15.02
N ASP A 57 8.34 8.20 14.77
CA ASP A 57 7.35 8.54 15.79
C ASP A 57 6.54 7.32 16.21
N ASN A 58 6.40 6.38 15.29
CA ASN A 58 5.66 5.14 15.49
C ASN A 58 6.47 3.95 14.95
N GLN A 59 7.27 3.35 15.82
CA GLN A 59 8.20 2.26 15.47
C GLN A 59 7.52 1.02 14.86
N SER A 60 6.22 0.98 14.83
CA SER A 60 5.46 -0.20 14.41
C SER A 60 4.76 -0.04 13.06
N LEU A 61 4.59 1.20 12.61
CA LEU A 61 3.92 1.51 11.33
C LEU A 61 4.67 2.59 10.56
N SER A 62 4.54 2.52 9.25
CA SER A 62 4.89 3.61 8.34
C SER A 62 3.86 3.71 7.23
N SER A 63 3.58 4.93 6.78
CA SER A 63 2.68 5.14 5.65
C SER A 63 3.05 6.40 4.88
N ILE A 64 3.00 6.28 3.57
CA ILE A 64 3.17 7.40 2.63
C ILE A 64 2.11 7.34 1.54
N MET A 65 1.93 8.43 0.85
CA MET A 65 1.01 8.54 -0.27
C MET A 65 1.58 9.45 -1.35
N TYR A 66 1.37 9.08 -2.60
CA TYR A 66 1.62 9.94 -3.75
C TYR A 66 0.30 10.33 -4.39
N VAL A 67 0.16 11.59 -4.80
CA VAL A 67 -1.05 12.11 -5.46
C VAL A 67 -0.64 12.80 -6.74
N SER A 68 -1.29 12.49 -7.86
CA SER A 68 -1.06 13.19 -9.14
C SER A 68 -1.42 14.68 -9.03
N GLU A 69 -0.79 15.52 -9.84
CA GLU A 69 -1.06 16.95 -9.89
C GLU A 69 -2.53 17.27 -10.15
N ALA A 70 -3.18 16.51 -11.04
CA ALA A 70 -4.61 16.64 -11.34
C ALA A 70 -5.53 16.09 -10.22
N LYS A 71 -4.97 15.46 -9.20
CA LYS A 71 -5.71 14.78 -8.12
C LYS A 71 -6.74 13.79 -8.65
N ASP A 72 -6.43 13.13 -9.75
CA ASP A 72 -7.25 12.09 -10.35
C ASP A 72 -6.76 10.69 -9.98
N LYS A 73 -5.49 10.57 -9.60
CA LYS A 73 -4.84 9.32 -9.24
C LYS A 73 -4.00 9.47 -7.99
N ALA A 74 -4.01 8.44 -7.15
CA ALA A 74 -3.15 8.40 -5.99
C ALA A 74 -2.69 6.97 -5.68
N VAL A 75 -1.54 6.84 -5.04
CA VAL A 75 -1.00 5.56 -4.56
C VAL A 75 -0.68 5.68 -3.10
N PHE A 76 -1.34 4.86 -2.29
CA PHE A 76 -1.20 4.82 -0.84
C PHE A 76 -0.43 3.56 -0.45
N TYR A 77 0.60 3.73 0.37
CA TYR A 77 1.43 2.66 0.92
C TYR A 77 1.28 2.60 2.42
N TRP A 78 1.13 1.39 2.92
CA TRP A 78 1.09 1.09 4.34
C TRP A 78 2.03 -0.08 4.64
N TRP A 79 2.86 0.09 5.67
CA TRP A 79 3.80 -0.92 6.15
C TRP A 79 3.61 -1.13 7.65
N LYS A 80 3.42 -2.38 8.04
CA LYS A 80 3.52 -2.81 9.42
C LYS A 80 4.95 -3.26 9.66
N LEU A 81 5.65 -2.64 10.63
CA LEU A 81 7.05 -2.89 10.96
C LEU A 81 7.19 -3.86 12.13
N ALA A 82 6.26 -3.82 13.07
CA ALA A 82 6.24 -4.69 14.24
C ALA A 82 4.81 -5.03 14.67
N ASN A 83 4.64 -6.10 15.41
CA ASN A 83 3.36 -6.46 15.98
C ASN A 83 3.05 -5.63 17.22
N PHE A 84 1.77 -5.26 17.35
CA PHE A 84 1.24 -4.67 18.57
C PHE A 84 0.50 -5.74 19.37
N TYR A 85 0.75 -5.78 20.66
CA TYR A 85 -0.09 -6.52 21.57
C TYR A 85 -1.20 -5.60 22.08
N ASN A 86 -2.47 -6.02 21.94
CA ASN A 86 -3.65 -5.30 22.45
C ASN A 86 -3.86 -3.88 21.89
N ALA A 87 -3.37 -3.56 20.70
CA ALA A 87 -3.61 -2.27 20.09
C ALA A 87 -4.77 -2.32 19.10
N HIS A 88 -5.60 -1.28 19.13
CA HIS A 88 -6.50 -0.99 18.01
C HIS A 88 -5.66 -0.59 16.79
N LEU A 89 -6.10 -1.02 15.61
CA LEU A 89 -5.50 -0.60 14.35
C LEU A 89 -5.54 0.91 14.22
N PRO A 90 -4.42 1.55 13.93
CA PRO A 90 -4.47 2.95 13.57
C PRO A 90 -5.20 3.09 12.24
N ILE A 91 -6.22 3.88 12.23
CA ILE A 91 -6.83 4.39 11.01
C ILE A 91 -5.84 5.39 10.43
N VAL A 92 -5.38 5.15 9.20
CA VAL A 92 -4.50 6.09 8.51
C VAL A 92 -5.34 7.00 7.62
N LYS A 93 -5.34 8.29 7.95
CA LYS A 93 -5.99 9.32 7.14
C LYS A 93 -5.10 9.63 5.95
N MET A 94 -5.73 9.80 4.79
CA MET A 94 -5.06 10.19 3.56
C MET A 94 -4.87 11.70 3.46
N ALA A 95 -4.06 12.15 2.52
CA ALA A 95 -3.80 13.58 2.31
C ALA A 95 -3.70 13.91 0.81
N GLY A 96 -3.90 15.19 0.46
CA GLY A 96 -3.68 15.69 -0.89
C GLY A 96 -4.78 15.40 -1.90
N LEU A 97 -5.78 14.60 -1.56
CA LEU A 97 -6.91 14.29 -2.44
C LEU A 97 -7.81 15.50 -2.68
N ASP A 98 -8.63 15.46 -3.72
CA ASP A 98 -9.71 16.40 -3.94
C ASP A 98 -10.94 15.97 -3.12
N ALA A 99 -11.39 16.80 -2.20
CA ALA A 99 -12.50 16.49 -1.30
C ALA A 99 -13.82 16.22 -2.05
N GLY A 100 -14.00 16.82 -3.22
CA GLY A 100 -15.21 16.72 -4.04
C GLY A 100 -15.23 15.51 -5.00
N LYS A 101 -14.10 14.85 -5.19
CA LYS A 101 -14.02 13.67 -6.10
C LYS A 101 -14.34 12.38 -5.35
N MET A 102 -14.90 11.42 -6.10
CA MET A 102 -15.04 10.03 -5.67
C MET A 102 -13.85 9.23 -6.19
N TYR A 103 -13.23 8.44 -5.34
CA TYR A 103 -12.08 7.60 -5.68
C TYR A 103 -12.45 6.13 -5.54
N LYS A 104 -12.31 5.39 -6.63
CA LYS A 104 -12.37 3.92 -6.58
C LYS A 104 -11.04 3.39 -6.07
N VAL A 105 -11.12 2.49 -5.10
CA VAL A 105 -9.94 1.86 -4.47
C VAL A 105 -9.68 0.50 -5.11
N ARG A 106 -8.43 0.25 -5.46
CA ARG A 106 -7.93 -1.05 -5.93
C ARG A 106 -6.66 -1.41 -5.16
N GLU A 107 -6.63 -2.59 -4.58
CA GLU A 107 -5.42 -3.10 -3.93
C GLU A 107 -4.47 -3.71 -4.97
N LEU A 108 -3.20 -3.32 -4.89
CA LEU A 108 -2.13 -3.85 -5.73
C LEU A 108 -1.40 -4.99 -5.02
N ASP A 109 -0.80 -5.85 -5.82
CA ASP A 109 0.05 -6.95 -5.36
C ASP A 109 -0.61 -7.85 -4.30
N VAL A 110 -1.92 -8.11 -4.47
CA VAL A 110 -2.68 -9.01 -3.59
C VAL A 110 -2.12 -10.43 -3.68
N ILE A 111 -1.79 -11.01 -2.53
CA ILE A 111 -1.40 -12.42 -2.38
C ILE A 111 -2.58 -13.19 -1.77
N ASP A 112 -2.69 -14.46 -2.12
CA ASP A 112 -3.66 -15.42 -1.58
C ASP A 112 -5.14 -15.04 -1.79
N ASN A 113 -5.42 -14.17 -2.77
CA ASN A 113 -6.78 -13.72 -3.12
C ASN A 113 -7.60 -13.20 -1.92
N THR A 114 -6.94 -12.61 -0.93
CA THR A 114 -7.57 -11.97 0.23
C THR A 114 -7.42 -10.45 0.17
N PRO A 115 -8.23 -9.78 -0.67
CA PRO A 115 -8.19 -8.34 -0.77
C PRO A 115 -8.75 -7.69 0.50
N LEU A 116 -8.40 -6.40 0.68
CA LEU A 116 -8.95 -5.59 1.74
C LEU A 116 -10.46 -5.36 1.57
N ALA A 117 -11.15 -5.08 2.67
CA ALA A 117 -12.58 -4.76 2.66
C ALA A 117 -12.94 -3.51 1.80
N CYS A 118 -11.97 -2.66 1.51
CA CYS A 118 -12.14 -1.47 0.64
C CYS A 118 -11.94 -1.77 -0.85
N GLU A 119 -11.48 -2.96 -1.23
CA GLU A 119 -11.25 -3.33 -2.63
C GLU A 119 -12.51 -3.14 -3.47
N GLY A 120 -12.36 -2.45 -4.60
CA GLY A 120 -13.43 -2.18 -5.57
C GLY A 120 -14.47 -1.15 -5.12
N LYS A 121 -14.39 -0.65 -3.88
CA LYS A 121 -15.31 0.37 -3.35
C LYS A 121 -14.86 1.77 -3.70
N SER A 122 -15.82 2.71 -3.72
CA SER A 122 -15.58 4.13 -3.96
C SER A 122 -15.85 4.95 -2.70
N TYR A 123 -14.96 5.89 -2.42
CA TYR A 123 -15.05 6.80 -1.28
C TYR A 123 -14.80 8.23 -1.74
N SER A 124 -15.45 9.21 -1.10
CA SER A 124 -15.12 10.62 -1.38
C SER A 124 -13.71 10.95 -0.85
N GLY A 125 -13.00 11.84 -1.55
CA GLY A 125 -11.71 12.32 -1.05
C GLY A 125 -11.82 12.95 0.33
N LYS A 126 -12.95 13.63 0.60
CA LYS A 126 -13.25 14.15 1.95
C LYS A 126 -13.26 13.05 3.00
N TYR A 127 -13.99 11.94 2.73
CA TYR A 127 -14.05 10.80 3.66
C TYR A 127 -12.65 10.21 3.91
N LEU A 128 -11.88 9.97 2.85
CA LEU A 128 -10.54 9.40 2.95
C LEU A 128 -9.57 10.28 3.75
N MET A 129 -9.70 11.60 3.65
CA MET A 129 -8.85 12.55 4.37
C MET A 129 -9.30 12.76 5.83
N GLU A 130 -10.59 12.73 6.12
CA GLU A 130 -11.12 12.98 7.46
C GLU A 130 -11.20 11.70 8.31
N HIS A 131 -11.57 10.58 7.71
CA HIS A 131 -11.78 9.29 8.39
C HIS A 131 -10.68 8.27 8.09
N GLY A 132 -10.14 8.24 6.86
CA GLY A 132 -9.16 7.26 6.45
C GLY A 132 -9.75 5.87 6.16
N LEU A 133 -8.88 4.88 6.06
CA LEU A 133 -9.25 3.48 5.89
C LEU A 133 -8.65 2.63 7.01
N GLU A 134 -9.42 1.64 7.46
CA GLU A 134 -8.92 0.61 8.36
C GLU A 134 -7.99 -0.33 7.58
N MET A 135 -6.76 -0.44 8.06
CA MET A 135 -5.81 -1.43 7.55
C MET A 135 -5.84 -2.64 8.48
N PRO A 136 -6.06 -3.85 7.99
CA PRO A 136 -6.14 -5.03 8.85
C PRO A 136 -4.77 -5.27 9.51
N LEU A 137 -4.79 -5.50 10.83
CA LEU A 137 -3.75 -6.29 11.44
C LEU A 137 -4.00 -7.72 10.96
N GLU A 138 -3.09 -8.24 10.17
CA GLU A 138 -3.12 -9.67 9.90
C GLU A 138 -2.86 -10.39 11.22
N HIS A 139 -3.96 -10.71 11.91
CA HIS A 139 -3.93 -11.57 13.08
C HIS A 139 -3.82 -13.04 12.63
N ASN A 140 -2.82 -13.35 11.85
CA ASN A 140 -2.33 -14.70 11.88
C ASN A 140 -1.48 -14.83 13.15
N VAL A 141 -2.18 -14.88 14.28
CA VAL A 141 -1.59 -15.29 15.55
C VAL A 141 -1.42 -16.81 15.49
N ASP A 142 -0.58 -17.24 14.59
CA ASP A 142 0.12 -18.51 14.78
C ASP A 142 1.15 -18.20 15.89
N TRP A 143 0.82 -18.62 17.10
CA TRP A 143 1.67 -18.45 18.30
C TRP A 143 3.03 -19.08 18.01
N GLY A 144 3.93 -18.38 17.36
CA GLY A 144 5.25 -18.83 16.94
C GLY A 144 5.76 -18.22 15.65
N LYS A 145 4.91 -17.66 14.80
CA LYS A 145 5.33 -16.88 13.63
C LYS A 145 5.13 -15.41 13.90
N LYS A 146 6.22 -14.68 14.09
CA LYS A 146 6.20 -13.22 14.13
C LYS A 146 5.86 -12.72 12.72
N ASN A 147 4.62 -12.31 12.49
CA ASN A 147 4.20 -11.60 11.28
C ASN A 147 4.55 -10.10 11.38
N ASP A 148 5.78 -9.81 11.80
CA ASP A 148 6.40 -8.52 11.57
C ASP A 148 6.53 -8.37 10.04
N TRP A 149 6.55 -7.16 9.51
CA TRP A 149 6.78 -6.88 8.09
C TRP A 149 5.66 -7.33 7.15
N SER A 150 4.50 -6.73 7.28
CA SER A 150 3.44 -6.81 6.27
C SER A 150 3.23 -5.46 5.59
N SER A 151 2.66 -5.48 4.39
CA SER A 151 2.44 -4.28 3.59
C SER A 151 1.17 -4.36 2.76
N ARG A 152 0.57 -3.20 2.51
CA ARG A 152 -0.56 -3.03 1.60
C ARG A 152 -0.31 -1.82 0.71
N VAL A 153 -0.68 -1.93 -0.55
CA VAL A 153 -0.59 -0.84 -1.52
C VAL A 153 -1.96 -0.65 -2.16
N LEU A 154 -2.48 0.56 -2.07
CA LEU A 154 -3.76 0.91 -2.67
C LEU A 154 -3.55 1.92 -3.80
N TYR A 155 -4.17 1.65 -4.93
CA TYR A 155 -4.31 2.59 -6.03
C TYR A 155 -5.71 3.19 -6.00
N LEU A 156 -5.77 4.50 -6.06
CA LEU A 156 -7.00 5.27 -6.03
C LEU A 156 -7.14 6.00 -7.38
N GLU A 157 -8.31 5.87 -8.01
CA GLU A 157 -8.61 6.54 -9.27
C GLU A 157 -9.94 7.26 -9.17
N ALA A 158 -9.94 8.57 -9.51
CA ALA A 158 -11.13 9.39 -9.49
C ALA A 158 -12.11 8.95 -10.60
N GLN A 159 -13.40 8.94 -10.25
CA GLN A 159 -14.51 8.60 -11.14
C GLN A 159 -15.23 9.87 -11.60
#